data_215c5bac7b2b75dd1d95b864b95a5527
#
_entry.id   215c5bac7b2b75dd1d95b864b95a5527
#
_cell.length_a   1.000
_cell.length_b   1.000
_cell.length_c   1.000
_cell.angle_alpha   90.00
_cell.angle_beta   90.00
_cell.angle_gamma   90.00
#
_symmetry.space_group_name_H-M   'P 1'
#
loop_
_entity.id
_entity.type
_entity.pdbx_description
1 polymer ?
#
loop_
_entity_poly.entity_id
_entity_poly.type
_entity_poly.pdbx_seq_one_letter_code
_entity_poly.pdbx_strand_id
1 'polypeptide(L)'
;EYCLMNATETYDFALPGSLTVEDLQGNPVRIDSLAKEDKLILRIRGSFCEDCVLAEIKQINNLKDCSHIAIIATYDNLRMLKIAVEKYGIKVPVYHLTNGAGQELFSRNDKKGIPYLFLLRHQTLQCESTFFPSKLFPDFSASYYETMTGYLAREDKKHTLFTFTDKDLGTVERGKTYEVKFEYRNTTDSLLVIHDVRHSCDCVVPQWKNAPLRKGESRKLTVRFT
;
A
#
# COMPACT_ATOMS: atom_id res chain seq x y z
N GLU A 1 -20.23 2.54 7.91
CA GLU A 1 -19.65 3.91 7.81
C GLU A 1 -18.12 3.88 7.82
N TYR A 2 -17.47 3.14 8.74
CA TYR A 2 -16.01 2.98 8.79
C TYR A 2 -15.42 2.33 7.52
N CYS A 3 -16.05 1.28 6.98
CA CYS A 3 -15.62 0.68 5.71
C CYS A 3 -15.76 1.65 4.54
N LEU A 4 -16.80 2.50 4.53
CA LEU A 4 -17.00 3.54 3.53
C LEU A 4 -15.93 4.63 3.64
N MET A 5 -15.55 5.06 4.85
CA MET A 5 -14.47 6.02 5.05
C MET A 5 -13.14 5.53 4.47
N ASN A 6 -12.78 4.26 4.70
CA ASN A 6 -11.55 3.70 4.15
C ASN A 6 -11.62 3.52 2.61
N ALA A 7 -12.81 3.30 2.06
CA ALA A 7 -13.00 3.11 0.61
C ALA A 7 -13.06 4.43 -0.17
N THR A 8 -13.57 5.51 0.44
CA THR A 8 -13.85 6.77 -0.26
C THR A 8 -12.83 7.88 -0.03
N GLU A 9 -12.01 7.77 1.02
CA GLU A 9 -11.08 8.83 1.44
C GLU A 9 -9.61 8.42 1.47
N THR A 10 -9.26 7.28 0.91
CA THR A 10 -7.88 6.85 0.79
C THR A 10 -7.24 7.43 -0.47
N TYR A 11 -6.06 7.98 -0.32
CA TYR A 11 -5.34 8.61 -1.42
C TYR A 11 -4.02 7.88 -1.62
N ASP A 12 -3.93 7.24 -2.77
CA ASP A 12 -2.68 6.71 -3.26
C ASP A 12 -1.79 7.87 -3.72
N PHE A 13 -0.49 7.75 -3.50
CA PHE A 13 0.50 8.76 -3.86
C PHE A 13 1.83 8.07 -4.20
N ALA A 14 2.75 8.79 -4.84
CA ALA A 14 4.07 8.27 -5.15
C ALA A 14 5.14 9.01 -4.32
N LEU A 15 6.15 8.27 -3.88
CA LEU A 15 7.33 8.86 -3.24
C LEU A 15 8.42 9.07 -4.29
N PRO A 16 9.06 10.25 -4.33
CA PRO A 16 10.22 10.44 -5.19
C PRO A 16 11.39 9.58 -4.69
N GLY A 17 12.10 8.92 -5.60
CA GLY A 17 13.26 8.07 -5.24
C GLY A 17 14.39 8.82 -4.54
N SER A 18 14.43 10.14 -4.71
CA SER A 18 15.37 11.03 -4.00
C SER A 18 14.97 11.35 -2.56
N LEU A 19 13.75 10.97 -2.12
CA LEU A 19 13.33 11.18 -0.75
C LEU A 19 14.27 10.43 0.19
N THR A 20 14.75 11.13 1.21
CA THR A 20 15.66 10.59 2.22
C THR A 20 14.98 10.62 3.58
N VAL A 21 15.11 9.54 4.31
CA VAL A 21 14.73 9.38 5.71
C VAL A 21 16.00 9.06 6.51
N GLU A 22 15.95 9.11 7.83
CA GLU A 22 17.07 8.74 8.70
C GLU A 22 16.75 7.44 9.45
N ASP A 23 17.72 6.56 9.57
CA ASP A 23 17.62 5.44 10.51
C ASP A 23 17.74 5.90 11.97
N LEU A 24 17.59 5.00 12.93
CA LEU A 24 17.70 5.34 14.35
C LEU A 24 19.14 5.73 14.76
N GLN A 25 20.14 5.53 13.94
CA GLN A 25 21.52 5.97 14.16
C GLN A 25 21.76 7.37 13.59
N GLY A 26 20.81 7.90 12.81
CA GLY A 26 20.91 9.20 12.13
C GLY A 26 21.56 9.11 10.75
N ASN A 27 21.73 7.90 10.21
CA ASN A 27 22.26 7.74 8.87
C ASN A 27 21.15 7.99 7.84
N PRO A 28 21.45 8.73 6.75
CA PRO A 28 20.50 8.95 5.69
C PRO A 28 20.24 7.66 4.90
N VAL A 29 18.97 7.35 4.68
CA VAL A 29 18.49 6.19 3.91
C VAL A 29 17.59 6.72 2.81
N ARG A 30 17.91 6.43 1.55
CA ARG A 30 17.04 6.77 0.42
C ARG A 30 15.83 5.84 0.40
N ILE A 31 14.68 6.37 -0.01
CA ILE A 31 13.43 5.60 -0.05
C ILE A 31 13.49 4.43 -1.02
N ASP A 32 14.20 4.56 -2.14
CA ASP A 32 14.43 3.48 -3.11
C ASP A 32 15.27 2.34 -2.50
N SER A 33 16.21 2.67 -1.61
CA SER A 33 17.00 1.68 -0.89
C SER A 33 16.20 0.98 0.22
N LEU A 34 15.22 1.65 0.81
CA LEU A 34 14.27 1.07 1.76
C LEU A 34 13.30 0.13 1.05
N ALA A 35 12.85 0.51 -0.14
CA ALA A 35 11.90 -0.22 -0.96
C ALA A 35 12.58 -1.23 -1.91
N LYS A 36 13.59 -2.00 -1.46
CA LYS A 36 14.20 -3.09 -2.25
C LYS A 36 13.21 -4.22 -2.57
N GLU A 37 12.17 -4.31 -1.82
CA GLU A 37 11.01 -5.18 -1.97
C GLU A 37 9.76 -4.42 -1.53
N ASP A 38 8.57 -4.91 -1.89
CA ASP A 38 7.31 -4.34 -1.41
C ASP A 38 7.27 -4.37 0.12
N LYS A 39 6.87 -3.26 0.74
CA LYS A 39 6.79 -3.14 2.20
C LYS A 39 5.46 -2.55 2.65
N LEU A 40 4.94 -3.12 3.72
CA LEU A 40 3.84 -2.50 4.46
C LEU A 40 4.42 -1.44 5.40
N ILE A 41 4.07 -0.19 5.18
CA ILE A 41 4.56 0.94 5.95
C ILE A 41 3.47 1.41 6.91
N LEU A 42 3.80 1.47 8.21
CA LEU A 42 3.01 2.20 9.18
C LEU A 42 3.52 3.65 9.26
N ARG A 43 2.65 4.60 8.99
CA ARG A 43 2.94 6.04 9.13
C ARG A 43 2.49 6.51 10.52
N ILE A 44 3.42 7.13 11.27
CA ILE A 44 3.15 7.74 12.58
C ILE A 44 3.75 9.15 12.68
N ARG A 45 3.18 9.96 13.57
CA ARG A 45 3.72 11.28 13.94
C ARG A 45 3.61 11.47 15.45
N GLY A 46 4.50 12.28 16.01
CA GLY A 46 4.44 12.68 17.41
C GLY A 46 3.14 13.42 17.81
N SER A 47 2.44 14.00 16.83
CA SER A 47 1.16 14.68 17.01
C SER A 47 -0.07 13.78 16.82
N PHE A 48 0.11 12.51 16.45
CA PHE A 48 -1.02 11.60 16.27
C PHE A 48 -1.58 11.10 17.61
N CYS A 49 -2.81 10.59 17.57
CA CYS A 49 -3.46 9.93 18.71
C CYS A 49 -2.55 8.83 19.28
N GLU A 50 -2.01 9.03 20.48
CA GLU A 50 -1.05 8.13 21.11
C GLU A 50 -1.63 6.72 21.33
N ASP A 51 -2.85 6.61 21.84
CA ASP A 51 -3.54 5.33 22.04
C ASP A 51 -3.72 4.56 20.71
N CYS A 52 -3.97 5.32 19.62
CA CYS A 52 -4.12 4.72 18.29
C CYS A 52 -2.80 4.17 17.79
N VAL A 53 -1.70 4.92 17.98
CA VAL A 53 -0.33 4.46 17.65
C VAL A 53 0.01 3.20 18.45
N LEU A 54 -0.26 3.22 19.77
CA LEU A 54 0.04 2.11 20.66
C LEU A 54 -0.74 0.84 20.29
N ALA A 55 -2.00 0.99 19.87
CA ALA A 55 -2.82 -0.13 19.41
C ALA A 55 -2.19 -0.81 18.19
N GLU A 56 -1.74 -0.02 17.20
CA GLU A 56 -1.12 -0.56 15.99
C GLU A 56 0.25 -1.20 16.26
N ILE A 57 1.06 -0.60 17.12
CA ILE A 57 2.35 -1.20 17.51
C ILE A 57 2.13 -2.57 18.19
N LYS A 58 1.11 -2.70 19.03
CA LYS A 58 0.74 -3.99 19.65
C LYS A 58 0.33 -5.02 18.59
N GLN A 59 -0.46 -4.62 17.60
CA GLN A 59 -0.84 -5.51 16.50
C GLN A 59 0.40 -6.00 15.75
N ILE A 60 1.30 -5.09 15.33
CA ILE A 60 2.54 -5.44 14.64
C ILE A 60 3.42 -6.37 15.49
N ASN A 61 3.60 -6.08 16.75
CA ASN A 61 4.45 -6.88 17.64
C ASN A 61 3.90 -8.30 17.89
N ASN A 62 2.61 -8.54 17.65
CA ASN A 62 1.95 -9.83 17.79
C ASN A 62 1.95 -10.66 16.49
N LEU A 63 2.37 -10.07 15.36
CA LEU A 63 2.46 -10.80 14.09
C LEU A 63 3.55 -11.86 14.15
N LYS A 64 3.30 -13.02 13.53
CA LYS A 64 4.29 -14.10 13.40
C LYS A 64 5.47 -13.71 12.52
N ASP A 65 5.21 -12.93 11.48
CA ASP A 65 6.20 -12.40 10.56
C ASP A 65 5.95 -10.91 10.31
N CYS A 66 6.94 -10.09 10.63
CA CYS A 66 6.93 -8.65 10.42
C CYS A 66 8.13 -8.19 9.56
N SER A 67 8.80 -9.10 8.85
CA SER A 67 10.00 -8.82 8.03
C SER A 67 9.75 -7.79 6.93
N HIS A 68 8.52 -7.75 6.39
CA HIS A 68 8.11 -6.81 5.36
C HIS A 68 7.47 -5.52 5.90
N ILE A 69 7.49 -5.32 7.23
CA ILE A 69 6.91 -4.13 7.85
C ILE A 69 8.01 -3.16 8.25
N ALA A 70 7.76 -1.87 8.01
CA ALA A 70 8.60 -0.80 8.52
C ALA A 70 7.73 0.39 8.95
N ILE A 71 8.32 1.30 9.72
CA ILE A 71 7.63 2.52 10.19
C ILE A 71 8.34 3.74 9.60
N ILE A 72 7.57 4.64 9.01
CA ILE A 72 8.03 6.00 8.69
C ILE A 72 7.40 6.95 9.71
N ALA A 73 8.24 7.57 10.51
CA ALA A 73 7.84 8.40 11.64
C ALA A 73 8.29 9.85 11.47
N THR A 74 7.47 10.81 11.90
CA THR A 74 7.88 12.22 12.04
C THR A 74 7.72 12.66 13.47
N TYR A 75 8.83 13.05 14.08
CA TYR A 75 8.94 13.65 15.41
C TYR A 75 9.76 14.94 15.30
N ASP A 76 9.75 15.79 16.31
CA ASP A 76 10.50 17.05 16.28
C ASP A 76 12.01 16.85 16.06
N ASN A 77 12.54 15.75 16.57
CA ASN A 77 13.92 15.32 16.35
C ASN A 77 14.07 13.81 16.59
N LEU A 78 15.21 13.27 16.15
CA LEU A 78 15.55 11.85 16.26
C LEU A 78 15.57 11.35 17.72
N ARG A 79 15.94 12.21 18.70
CA ARG A 79 15.95 11.84 20.12
C ARG A 79 14.53 11.54 20.61
N MET A 80 13.57 12.36 20.24
CA MET A 80 12.16 12.14 20.60
C MET A 80 11.62 10.86 19.97
N LEU A 81 12.02 10.58 18.73
CA LEU A 81 11.66 9.32 18.08
C LEU A 81 12.25 8.12 18.82
N LYS A 82 13.52 8.15 19.22
CA LYS A 82 14.14 7.06 20.01
C LYS A 82 13.41 6.79 21.31
N ILE A 83 13.02 7.85 22.03
CA ILE A 83 12.22 7.72 23.25
C ILE A 83 10.87 7.06 22.95
N ALA A 84 10.21 7.42 21.85
CA ALA A 84 8.95 6.80 21.45
C ALA A 84 9.12 5.33 21.07
N VAL A 85 10.20 4.97 20.36
CA VAL A 85 10.53 3.59 19.99
C VAL A 85 10.67 2.71 21.24
N GLU A 86 11.43 3.19 22.24
CA GLU A 86 11.60 2.49 23.53
C GLU A 86 10.28 2.41 24.30
N LYS A 87 9.58 3.54 24.44
CA LYS A 87 8.31 3.65 25.17
C LYS A 87 7.25 2.69 24.62
N TYR A 88 7.14 2.58 23.30
CA TYR A 88 6.12 1.75 22.65
C TYR A 88 6.59 0.31 22.41
N GLY A 89 7.86 0.01 22.65
CA GLY A 89 8.45 -1.32 22.42
C GLY A 89 8.42 -1.74 20.96
N ILE A 90 8.75 -0.81 20.05
CA ILE A 90 8.72 -1.05 18.59
C ILE A 90 9.85 -2.02 18.21
N LYS A 91 9.50 -3.11 17.51
CA LYS A 91 10.46 -4.17 17.13
C LYS A 91 10.80 -4.20 15.64
N VAL A 92 10.08 -3.47 14.81
CA VAL A 92 10.31 -3.38 13.36
C VAL A 92 11.21 -2.18 13.03
N PRO A 93 11.84 -2.14 11.84
CA PRO A 93 12.64 -1.00 11.40
C PRO A 93 11.84 0.30 11.44
N VAL A 94 12.46 1.37 11.97
CA VAL A 94 11.86 2.71 12.08
C VAL A 94 12.78 3.71 11.39
N TYR A 95 12.17 4.56 10.58
CA TYR A 95 12.83 5.60 9.83
C TYR A 95 12.22 6.97 10.16
N HIS A 96 13.06 7.93 10.45
CA HIS A 96 12.68 9.30 10.75
C HIS A 96 12.56 10.12 9.47
N LEU A 97 11.38 10.63 9.19
CA LEU A 97 11.16 11.64 8.17
C LEU A 97 11.34 13.02 8.81
N THR A 98 12.45 13.69 8.51
CA THR A 98 12.77 15.00 9.09
C THR A 98 11.78 16.08 8.61
N ASN A 99 11.59 17.10 9.46
CA ASN A 99 10.72 18.22 9.15
C ASN A 99 11.19 18.95 7.88
N GLY A 100 10.31 19.12 6.91
CA GLY A 100 10.52 19.87 5.66
C GLY A 100 10.54 19.00 4.41
N ALA A 101 11.46 18.06 4.28
CA ALA A 101 11.58 17.26 3.06
C ALA A 101 10.52 16.17 2.99
N GLY A 102 9.57 16.30 2.07
CA GLY A 102 8.59 15.25 1.78
C GLY A 102 7.38 15.18 2.72
N GLN A 103 7.26 16.03 3.74
CA GLN A 103 6.06 16.07 4.60
C GLN A 103 4.78 16.39 3.82
N GLU A 104 4.89 17.19 2.77
CA GLU A 104 3.77 17.53 1.89
C GLU A 104 3.16 16.29 1.22
N LEU A 105 3.98 15.30 0.91
CA LEU A 105 3.55 14.05 0.28
C LEU A 105 2.58 13.26 1.17
N PHE A 106 2.77 13.34 2.49
CA PHE A 106 1.93 12.67 3.48
C PHE A 106 0.81 13.56 4.04
N SER A 107 0.84 14.87 3.75
CA SER A 107 0.02 15.88 4.43
C SER A 107 -1.47 15.61 4.34
N ARG A 108 -1.93 15.05 3.22
CA ARG A 108 -3.35 14.77 2.98
C ARG A 108 -3.87 13.69 3.94
N ASN A 109 -3.13 12.60 4.12
CA ASN A 109 -3.47 11.51 5.01
C ASN A 109 -3.15 11.87 6.47
N ASP A 110 -2.04 12.57 6.71
CA ASP A 110 -1.59 13.03 8.05
C ASP A 110 -2.62 13.96 8.73
N LYS A 111 -3.46 14.71 7.96
CA LYS A 111 -4.51 15.57 8.50
C LYS A 111 -5.56 14.84 9.35
N LYS A 112 -5.70 13.52 9.19
CA LYS A 112 -6.62 12.73 10.02
C LYS A 112 -6.16 12.57 11.48
N GLY A 113 -4.88 12.86 11.78
CA GLY A 113 -4.33 12.85 13.14
C GLY A 113 -4.21 11.46 13.78
N ILE A 114 -4.31 10.41 12.98
CA ILE A 114 -4.23 9.01 13.41
C ILE A 114 -3.21 8.25 12.55
N PRO A 115 -2.61 7.15 13.06
CA PRO A 115 -1.72 6.31 12.26
C PRO A 115 -2.46 5.71 11.07
N TYR A 116 -1.73 5.43 10.01
CA TYR A 116 -2.26 4.71 8.85
C TYR A 116 -1.20 3.85 8.21
N LEU A 117 -1.67 2.85 7.46
CA LEU A 117 -0.85 1.90 6.73
C LEU A 117 -0.97 2.16 5.23
N PHE A 118 0.08 1.83 4.51
CA PHE A 118 0.07 1.77 3.05
C PHE A 118 1.10 0.77 2.55
N LEU A 119 0.86 0.22 1.38
CA LEU A 119 1.78 -0.65 0.67
C LEU A 119 2.72 0.21 -0.17
N LEU A 120 4.02 0.20 0.14
CA LEU A 120 5.06 0.83 -0.67
C LEU A 120 5.58 -0.18 -1.69
N ARG A 121 5.34 0.10 -2.96
CA ARG A 121 5.78 -0.74 -4.07
C ARG A 121 7.26 -0.55 -4.37
N HIS A 122 7.96 -1.66 -4.53
CA HIS A 122 9.40 -1.70 -4.79
C HIS A 122 9.81 -0.90 -6.03
N GLN A 123 9.25 -1.19 -7.20
CA GLN A 123 9.74 -0.62 -8.46
C GLN A 123 9.23 0.79 -8.75
N THR A 124 7.99 1.05 -8.42
CA THR A 124 7.29 2.29 -8.78
C THR A 124 7.31 3.33 -7.68
N LEU A 125 7.63 2.93 -6.43
CA LEU A 125 7.51 3.74 -5.22
C LEU A 125 6.10 4.31 -5.01
N GLN A 126 5.09 3.64 -5.61
CA GLN A 126 3.69 3.93 -5.36
C GLN A 126 3.31 3.49 -3.95
N CYS A 127 2.55 4.32 -3.27
CA CYS A 127 1.94 4.06 -1.98
C CYS A 127 0.47 3.77 -2.22
N GLU A 128 0.12 2.50 -2.11
CA GLU A 128 -1.20 1.96 -2.46
C GLU A 128 -1.88 1.34 -1.24
N SER A 129 -3.16 1.00 -1.39
CA SER A 129 -3.91 0.28 -0.36
C SER A 129 -3.86 0.98 1.00
N THR A 130 -3.97 2.30 1.00
CA THR A 130 -3.96 3.08 2.24
C THR A 130 -5.11 2.67 3.15
N PHE A 131 -4.79 2.35 4.41
CA PHE A 131 -5.74 1.89 5.40
C PHE A 131 -5.59 2.69 6.70
N PHE A 132 -6.70 3.19 7.22
CA PHE A 132 -6.79 3.89 8.50
C PHE A 132 -7.33 2.94 9.56
N PRO A 133 -6.50 2.42 10.46
CA PRO A 133 -6.95 1.53 11.52
C PRO A 133 -7.83 2.24 12.53
N SER A 134 -8.66 1.48 13.22
CA SER A 134 -9.51 1.99 14.29
C SER A 134 -9.43 1.12 15.53
N LYS A 135 -9.12 1.72 16.66
CA LYS A 135 -9.15 1.02 17.95
C LYS A 135 -10.55 0.53 18.36
N LEU A 136 -11.60 1.06 17.73
CA LEU A 136 -12.98 0.61 17.96
C LEU A 136 -13.30 -0.69 17.18
N PHE A 137 -12.53 -0.98 16.15
CA PHE A 137 -12.71 -2.15 15.28
C PHE A 137 -11.38 -2.88 15.09
N PRO A 138 -10.78 -3.43 16.16
CA PRO A 138 -9.46 -4.05 16.10
C PRO A 138 -9.39 -5.25 15.15
N ASP A 139 -10.49 -5.98 14.96
CA ASP A 139 -10.56 -7.13 14.06
C ASP A 139 -10.35 -6.75 12.59
N PHE A 140 -10.77 -5.54 12.18
CA PHE A 140 -10.48 -5.04 10.83
C PHE A 140 -8.99 -4.75 10.65
N SER A 141 -8.34 -4.16 11.64
CA SER A 141 -6.89 -3.95 11.62
C SER A 141 -6.14 -5.28 11.58
N ALA A 142 -6.54 -6.25 12.41
CA ALA A 142 -5.95 -7.59 12.42
C ALA A 142 -6.09 -8.29 11.06
N SER A 143 -7.29 -8.28 10.49
CA SER A 143 -7.56 -8.86 9.16
C SER A 143 -6.75 -8.18 8.04
N TYR A 144 -6.59 -6.85 8.11
CA TYR A 144 -5.75 -6.11 7.17
C TYR A 144 -4.28 -6.54 7.26
N TYR A 145 -3.73 -6.62 8.48
CA TYR A 145 -2.36 -7.08 8.69
C TYR A 145 -2.14 -8.51 8.19
N GLU A 146 -3.03 -9.45 8.52
CA GLU A 146 -2.95 -10.84 8.05
C GLU A 146 -2.98 -10.92 6.51
N THR A 147 -3.89 -10.18 5.88
CA THR A 147 -4.02 -10.14 4.43
C THR A 147 -2.75 -9.58 3.78
N MET A 148 -2.25 -8.46 4.28
CA MET A 148 -1.09 -7.78 3.68
C MET A 148 0.21 -8.53 3.94
N THR A 149 0.43 -9.06 5.15
CA THR A 149 1.62 -9.87 5.43
C THR A 149 1.59 -11.19 4.66
N GLY A 150 0.42 -11.84 4.56
CA GLY A 150 0.24 -13.01 3.72
C GLY A 150 0.51 -12.74 2.23
N TYR A 151 0.11 -11.57 1.71
CA TYR A 151 0.45 -11.14 0.37
C TYR A 151 1.95 -10.92 0.20
N LEU A 152 2.60 -10.24 1.16
CA LEU A 152 4.03 -9.90 1.12
C LEU A 152 4.94 -11.13 1.31
N ALA A 153 4.51 -12.12 2.08
CA ALA A 153 5.26 -13.36 2.33
C ALA A 153 5.23 -14.36 1.15
N ARG A 154 4.35 -14.17 0.17
CA ARG A 154 4.31 -15.06 -1.00
C ARG A 154 5.58 -14.87 -1.83
N GLU A 155 6.36 -15.92 -1.99
CA GLU A 155 7.53 -15.96 -2.89
C GLU A 155 7.12 -15.68 -4.36
N ASP A 156 5.85 -15.92 -4.68
CA ASP A 156 5.22 -15.76 -6.00
C ASP A 156 4.84 -14.32 -6.36
N LYS A 157 5.49 -13.31 -5.81
CA LYS A 157 5.26 -11.89 -6.18
C LYS A 157 5.39 -11.60 -7.69
N LYS A 158 5.88 -12.57 -8.47
CA LYS A 158 5.94 -12.54 -9.93
C LYS A 158 4.63 -12.94 -10.63
N HIS A 159 3.63 -13.38 -9.88
CA HIS A 159 2.34 -13.72 -10.47
C HIS A 159 1.41 -12.51 -10.48
N THR A 160 1.72 -11.55 -11.32
CA THR A 160 0.67 -10.72 -11.87
C THR A 160 -0.30 -11.68 -12.56
N LEU A 161 -1.56 -11.67 -12.15
CA LEU A 161 -2.64 -12.38 -12.84
C LEU A 161 -2.63 -12.03 -14.34
N PHE A 162 -2.15 -10.85 -14.68
CA PHE A 162 -2.10 -10.29 -16.01
C PHE A 162 -0.73 -10.44 -16.63
N THR A 163 -0.69 -10.73 -17.93
CA THR A 163 0.54 -10.84 -18.72
C THR A 163 1.27 -9.49 -18.81
N PHE A 164 0.52 -8.40 -18.76
CA PHE A 164 1.01 -7.02 -18.65
C PHE A 164 0.01 -6.17 -17.91
N THR A 165 0.48 -5.14 -17.20
CA THR A 165 -0.34 -4.24 -16.39
C THR A 165 -0.57 -2.89 -17.06
N ASP A 166 0.29 -2.55 -18.02
CA ASP A 166 0.26 -1.26 -18.71
C ASP A 166 0.21 -1.46 -20.22
N LYS A 167 -0.53 -0.60 -20.90
CA LYS A 167 -0.57 -0.53 -22.35
C LYS A 167 -0.51 0.90 -22.80
N ASP A 168 0.60 1.29 -23.41
CA ASP A 168 0.71 2.57 -24.09
C ASP A 168 -0.09 2.52 -25.39
N LEU A 169 -1.07 3.40 -25.55
CA LEU A 169 -1.89 3.57 -26.75
C LEU A 169 -1.30 4.59 -27.72
N GLY A 170 -0.19 5.23 -27.38
CA GLY A 170 0.38 6.31 -28.17
C GLY A 170 -0.60 7.51 -28.30
N THR A 171 -0.61 8.12 -29.50
CA THR A 171 -1.53 9.22 -29.79
C THR A 171 -2.91 8.68 -30.12
N VAL A 172 -3.91 9.05 -29.33
CA VAL A 172 -5.31 8.67 -29.52
C VAL A 172 -6.11 9.87 -30.06
N GLU A 173 -7.08 9.60 -30.93
CA GLU A 173 -7.97 10.62 -31.49
C GLU A 173 -9.22 10.74 -30.60
N ARG A 174 -9.60 11.97 -30.29
CA ARG A 174 -10.80 12.25 -29.49
C ARG A 174 -12.06 11.74 -30.18
N GLY A 175 -12.91 11.05 -29.44
CA GLY A 175 -14.18 10.50 -29.93
C GLY A 175 -14.06 9.18 -30.71
N LYS A 176 -12.87 8.63 -30.82
CA LYS A 176 -12.69 7.25 -31.30
C LYS A 176 -12.64 6.27 -30.13
N THR A 177 -13.22 5.09 -30.33
CA THR A 177 -13.17 4.01 -29.36
C THR A 177 -11.97 3.11 -29.66
N TYR A 178 -11.18 2.86 -28.62
CA TYR A 178 -10.03 1.95 -28.64
C TYR A 178 -10.35 0.73 -27.76
N GLU A 179 -9.85 -0.42 -28.17
CA GLU A 179 -10.02 -1.66 -27.42
C GLU A 179 -8.66 -2.24 -27.05
N VAL A 180 -8.46 -2.51 -25.76
CA VAL A 180 -7.25 -3.16 -25.21
C VAL A 180 -7.65 -4.46 -24.54
N LYS A 181 -6.89 -5.53 -24.81
CA LYS A 181 -7.11 -6.84 -24.21
C LYS A 181 -5.97 -7.15 -23.27
N PHE A 182 -6.30 -7.34 -21.99
CA PHE A 182 -5.39 -7.80 -20.97
C PHE A 182 -5.60 -9.29 -20.78
N GLU A 183 -4.57 -10.08 -20.98
CA GLU A 183 -4.63 -11.50 -20.71
C GLU A 183 -4.24 -11.76 -19.26
N TYR A 184 -5.03 -12.56 -18.57
CA TYR A 184 -4.77 -12.99 -17.21
C TYR A 184 -4.84 -14.52 -17.11
N ARG A 185 -4.01 -15.08 -16.23
CA ARG A 185 -3.88 -16.50 -16.01
C ARG A 185 -4.01 -16.84 -14.55
N ASN A 186 -4.75 -17.88 -14.23
CA ASN A 186 -4.76 -18.41 -12.87
C ASN A 186 -3.50 -19.23 -12.62
N THR A 187 -2.62 -18.71 -11.81
CA THR A 187 -1.38 -19.36 -11.39
C THR A 187 -1.50 -20.02 -10.02
N THR A 188 -2.66 -19.89 -9.36
CA THR A 188 -2.92 -20.43 -8.02
C THR A 188 -3.52 -21.83 -8.09
N ASP A 189 -3.47 -22.57 -6.99
CA ASP A 189 -4.11 -23.88 -6.86
C ASP A 189 -5.63 -23.80 -6.62
N SER A 190 -6.16 -22.60 -6.37
CA SER A 190 -7.58 -22.34 -6.14
C SER A 190 -8.28 -21.88 -7.41
N LEU A 191 -9.60 -21.96 -7.43
CA LEU A 191 -10.39 -21.34 -8.50
C LEU A 191 -10.30 -19.81 -8.40
N LEU A 192 -9.97 -19.18 -9.53
CA LEU A 192 -9.93 -17.73 -9.65
C LEU A 192 -11.22 -17.21 -10.30
N VAL A 193 -11.86 -16.24 -9.67
CA VAL A 193 -13.03 -15.53 -10.22
C VAL A 193 -12.81 -14.03 -10.10
N ILE A 194 -12.93 -13.31 -11.21
CA ILE A 194 -13.00 -11.84 -11.16
C ILE A 194 -14.47 -11.46 -11.00
N HIS A 195 -14.83 -10.98 -9.83
CA HIS A 195 -16.21 -10.58 -9.50
C HIS A 195 -16.52 -9.17 -9.98
N ASP A 196 -15.56 -8.25 -9.90
CA ASP A 196 -15.73 -6.85 -10.24
C ASP A 196 -14.47 -6.26 -10.85
N VAL A 197 -14.63 -5.31 -11.77
CA VAL A 197 -13.56 -4.51 -12.38
C VAL A 197 -13.96 -3.05 -12.29
N ARG A 198 -13.23 -2.30 -11.47
CA ARG A 198 -13.49 -0.88 -11.26
C ARG A 198 -12.68 -0.04 -12.22
N HIS A 199 -13.25 1.07 -12.64
CA HIS A 199 -12.64 2.07 -13.51
C HIS A 199 -12.77 3.47 -12.90
N SER A 200 -11.87 4.37 -13.29
CA SER A 200 -11.79 5.73 -12.72
C SER A 200 -12.67 6.76 -13.45
N CYS A 201 -13.19 6.44 -14.64
CA CYS A 201 -14.05 7.33 -15.42
C CYS A 201 -15.00 6.51 -16.30
N ASP A 202 -16.12 7.11 -16.70
CA ASP A 202 -17.09 6.52 -17.62
C ASP A 202 -16.55 6.35 -19.06
N CYS A 203 -15.40 6.94 -19.35
CA CYS A 203 -14.69 6.79 -20.61
C CYS A 203 -14.00 5.42 -20.76
N VAL A 204 -13.93 4.63 -19.69
CA VAL A 204 -13.33 3.31 -19.65
C VAL A 204 -14.37 2.28 -19.32
N VAL A 205 -14.63 1.34 -20.23
CA VAL A 205 -15.65 0.29 -20.05
C VAL A 205 -14.97 -1.08 -20.07
N PRO A 206 -14.80 -1.74 -18.91
CA PRO A 206 -14.27 -3.09 -18.86
C PRO A 206 -15.32 -4.13 -19.24
N GLN A 207 -14.90 -5.17 -19.95
CA GLN A 207 -15.72 -6.32 -20.30
C GLN A 207 -14.94 -7.60 -19.96
N TRP A 208 -15.52 -8.44 -19.11
CA TRP A 208 -14.92 -9.70 -18.69
C TRP A 208 -15.97 -10.78 -18.49
N LYS A 209 -15.52 -12.02 -18.37
CA LYS A 209 -16.38 -13.15 -18.07
C LYS A 209 -16.27 -13.49 -16.58
N ASN A 210 -17.35 -13.28 -15.83
CA ASN A 210 -17.48 -13.69 -14.44
C ASN A 210 -17.73 -15.21 -14.37
N ALA A 211 -16.68 -16.00 -14.54
CA ALA A 211 -16.72 -17.44 -14.43
C ALA A 211 -15.41 -17.97 -13.84
N PRO A 212 -15.44 -19.06 -13.07
CA PRO A 212 -14.25 -19.64 -12.49
C PRO A 212 -13.18 -19.98 -13.54
N LEU A 213 -11.93 -19.77 -13.17
CA LEU A 213 -10.73 -20.10 -13.94
C LEU A 213 -9.92 -21.10 -13.12
N ARG A 214 -9.63 -22.26 -13.68
CA ARG A 214 -8.82 -23.30 -13.04
C ARG A 214 -7.34 -22.94 -13.11
N LYS A 215 -6.52 -23.57 -12.26
CA LYS A 215 -5.06 -23.43 -12.33
C LYS A 215 -4.55 -23.67 -13.76
N GLY A 216 -3.73 -22.74 -14.24
CA GLY A 216 -3.10 -22.78 -15.57
C GLY A 216 -4.00 -22.27 -16.70
N GLU A 217 -5.29 -22.06 -16.49
CA GLU A 217 -6.15 -21.48 -17.52
C GLU A 217 -5.93 -19.98 -17.64
N SER A 218 -6.06 -19.47 -18.88
CA SER A 218 -5.96 -18.03 -19.21
C SER A 218 -7.28 -17.49 -19.75
N ARG A 219 -7.51 -16.22 -19.56
CA ARG A 219 -8.67 -15.49 -20.09
C ARG A 219 -8.32 -14.03 -20.37
N LYS A 220 -9.15 -13.36 -21.19
CA LYS A 220 -8.97 -11.96 -21.55
C LYS A 220 -9.99 -11.08 -20.85
N LEU A 221 -9.51 -9.98 -20.31
CA LEU A 221 -10.27 -8.81 -19.91
C LEU A 221 -10.13 -7.79 -21.05
N THR A 222 -11.24 -7.36 -21.62
CA THR A 222 -11.25 -6.34 -22.65
C THR A 222 -11.63 -5.01 -22.04
N VAL A 223 -10.87 -3.98 -22.33
CA VAL A 223 -11.15 -2.60 -21.89
C VAL A 223 -11.37 -1.74 -23.10
N ARG A 224 -12.53 -1.09 -23.19
CA ARG A 224 -12.84 -0.08 -24.18
C ARG A 224 -12.62 1.29 -23.59
N PHE A 225 -11.99 2.15 -24.36
CA PHE A 225 -11.72 3.54 -24.00
C PHE A 225 -12.21 4.44 -25.14
N THR A 226 -12.97 5.50 -24.81
CA THR A 226 -13.50 6.47 -25.77
C THR A 226 -13.17 7.89 -25.38
#